data_5f786fa5344d5d50b3b7a27c7da00fd0
#
_entry.id   5f786fa5344d5d50b3b7a27c7da00fd0
#
_cell.length_a   1.000
_cell.length_b   1.000
_cell.length_c   1.000
_cell.angle_alpha   90.00
_cell.angle_beta   90.00
_cell.angle_gamma   90.00
#
_symmetry.space_group_name_H-M   'P 1'
#
loop_
_entity.id
_entity.type
_entity.pdbx_description
1 polymer ?
#
loop_
_entity_poly.entity_id
_entity_poly.type
_entity_poly.pdbx_seq_one_letter_code
_entity_poly.pdbx_strand_id
1 'polypeptide(L)'
;MRNADADIALKRLGHIMTQGKIVAGCLAPHPPHLVYAENPPQNEPVAEGGWEQLRWGYERLRDSLKDVEYDAIVLLSPHWQTYVGTHFLGLPNFQSLSVDPVFPNLFRYHYDLNIDVDLTKRIHDKAAEAGLAVKMMENPDFRVDYGTITTGHMFNPSWDKPLVVISSNRSRDYYSVEVMQEMMIELGKVTREAIMESGKKVVVLASNSLSHRHFTTESAIPEDMSKEHITSHAMHLWDMRMIEYFKSGQAQRILNEMPEFTEQAIAESDGGGLSWLLSTLDTPTYPATLHGYGTIIGTGNAIVEWPERQHSGAVE
;
A
#
# COMPACT_ATOMS: atom_id res chain seq x y z
N MET A 1 52.46 -7.53 19.86
CA MET A 1 51.12 -7.77 20.38
C MET A 1 50.27 -6.50 20.57
N ARG A 2 50.45 -5.41 19.80
CA ARG A 2 49.68 -4.15 19.95
C ARG A 2 48.86 -3.73 18.69
N ASN A 3 48.91 -4.49 17.59
CA ASN A 3 48.21 -4.14 16.35
C ASN A 3 46.92 -4.94 16.08
N ALA A 4 46.70 -6.08 16.75
CA ALA A 4 45.50 -6.90 16.51
C ALA A 4 44.23 -6.32 17.17
N ASP A 5 44.39 -5.68 18.34
CA ASP A 5 43.24 -5.08 19.06
C ASP A 5 42.74 -3.79 18.40
N ALA A 6 43.65 -3.04 17.75
CA ALA A 6 43.29 -1.84 17.00
C ALA A 6 42.56 -2.19 15.70
N ASP A 7 42.92 -3.27 15.02
CA ASP A 7 42.25 -3.75 13.80
C ASP A 7 40.85 -4.33 14.10
N ILE A 8 40.68 -4.96 15.28
CA ILE A 8 39.39 -5.46 15.74
C ILE A 8 38.48 -4.29 16.16
N ALA A 9 39.04 -3.24 16.79
CA ALA A 9 38.29 -2.04 17.14
C ALA A 9 37.91 -1.23 15.89
N LEU A 10 38.77 -1.13 14.88
CA LEU A 10 38.48 -0.48 13.60
C LEU A 10 37.45 -1.27 12.78
N LYS A 11 37.44 -2.59 12.81
CA LYS A 11 36.42 -3.43 12.21
C LYS A 11 35.10 -3.35 12.95
N ARG A 12 35.09 -3.11 14.25
CA ARG A 12 33.86 -2.82 15.03
C ARG A 12 33.32 -1.40 14.82
N LEU A 13 34.17 -0.42 14.53
CA LEU A 13 33.77 0.96 14.19
C LEU A 13 33.33 1.12 12.71
N GLY A 14 33.74 0.20 11.83
CA GLY A 14 33.36 0.19 10.41
C GLY A 14 31.97 -0.40 10.11
N HIS A 15 31.26 -0.91 11.11
CA HIS A 15 29.88 -1.40 10.99
C HIS A 15 28.95 -0.63 11.91
N ILE A 16 28.96 0.71 11.82
CA ILE A 16 27.74 1.43 12.12
C ILE A 16 26.82 1.15 10.91
N MET A 17 26.13 0.02 10.97
CA MET A 17 25.04 -0.24 10.05
C MET A 17 24.08 0.97 10.20
N THR A 18 23.99 1.78 9.18
CA THR A 18 22.97 2.83 9.16
C THR A 18 21.63 2.14 9.34
N GLN A 19 20.91 2.48 10.40
CA GLN A 19 19.60 1.93 10.64
C GLN A 19 18.69 2.35 9.46
N GLY A 20 17.97 1.39 8.88
CA GLY A 20 16.97 1.69 7.87
C GLY A 20 15.82 2.50 8.46
N LYS A 21 15.02 3.13 7.63
CA LYS A 21 13.90 3.92 8.09
C LYS A 21 12.73 3.94 7.09
N ILE A 22 11.54 4.12 7.60
CA ILE A 22 10.35 4.43 6.81
C ILE A 22 10.24 5.94 6.72
N VAL A 23 10.37 6.49 5.51
CA VAL A 23 10.33 7.93 5.28
C VAL A 23 8.92 8.44 5.03
N ALA A 24 8.02 7.57 4.58
CA ALA A 24 6.58 7.82 4.49
C ALA A 24 5.81 6.51 4.45
N GLY A 25 4.60 6.52 4.98
CA GLY A 25 3.61 5.47 4.77
C GLY A 25 2.36 6.05 4.12
N CYS A 26 1.83 5.39 3.11
CA CYS A 26 0.71 5.93 2.34
C CYS A 26 -0.39 4.90 2.13
N LEU A 27 -1.63 5.33 2.33
CA LEU A 27 -2.80 4.68 1.76
C LEU A 27 -3.02 5.29 0.37
N ALA A 28 -3.01 4.46 -0.67
CA ALA A 28 -2.97 4.92 -2.04
C ALA A 28 -3.78 3.97 -2.94
N PRO A 29 -5.04 4.27 -3.23
CA PRO A 29 -5.96 3.40 -3.95
C PRO A 29 -5.58 3.25 -5.42
N HIS A 30 -6.14 2.23 -6.08
CA HIS A 30 -5.76 1.78 -7.42
C HIS A 30 -6.90 1.77 -8.45
N PRO A 31 -7.80 2.74 -8.53
CA PRO A 31 -8.76 2.76 -9.62
C PRO A 31 -8.03 2.70 -10.97
N PRO A 32 -8.28 1.66 -11.80
CA PRO A 32 -7.44 1.39 -12.97
C PRO A 32 -7.45 2.52 -14.00
N HIS A 33 -8.52 3.28 -14.05
CA HIS A 33 -8.65 4.42 -14.97
C HIS A 33 -7.73 5.60 -14.63
N LEU A 34 -7.21 5.71 -13.41
CA LEU A 34 -6.28 6.80 -13.05
C LEU A 34 -5.05 6.84 -13.94
N VAL A 35 -4.56 5.67 -14.35
CA VAL A 35 -3.42 5.57 -15.27
C VAL A 35 -3.71 6.21 -16.64
N TYR A 36 -4.95 6.15 -17.08
CA TYR A 36 -5.36 6.75 -18.36
C TYR A 36 -5.79 8.20 -18.23
N ALA A 37 -6.22 8.64 -17.05
CA ALA A 37 -6.57 10.03 -16.80
C ALA A 37 -5.35 10.98 -16.94
N GLU A 38 -4.14 10.46 -16.79
CA GLU A 38 -2.91 11.22 -17.07
C GLU A 38 -2.64 11.40 -18.57
N ASN A 39 -3.35 10.69 -19.44
CA ASN A 39 -3.15 10.73 -20.88
C ASN A 39 -4.46 11.01 -21.62
N PRO A 40 -5.02 12.22 -21.48
CA PRO A 40 -6.18 12.62 -22.26
C PRO A 40 -5.83 12.54 -23.77
N PRO A 41 -6.75 12.35 -24.68
CA PRO A 41 -8.17 12.70 -24.64
C PRO A 41 -9.10 11.49 -24.58
N GLN A 42 -8.59 10.28 -24.39
CA GLN A 42 -9.38 9.05 -24.51
C GLN A 42 -10.31 8.84 -23.31
N ASN A 43 -10.00 9.50 -22.21
CA ASN A 43 -10.67 9.40 -20.93
C ASN A 43 -10.98 10.79 -20.40
N GLU A 44 -11.37 11.70 -21.25
CA GLU A 44 -12.00 12.89 -20.70
C GLU A 44 -13.10 12.41 -19.78
N PRO A 45 -12.90 12.46 -18.47
CA PRO A 45 -13.96 12.14 -17.58
C PRO A 45 -15.01 13.21 -17.79
N VAL A 46 -16.15 12.80 -18.27
CA VAL A 46 -17.38 13.56 -18.05
C VAL A 46 -17.64 13.63 -16.53
N ALA A 47 -16.80 13.02 -15.73
CA ALA A 47 -16.87 12.94 -14.29
C ALA A 47 -16.28 14.16 -13.63
N GLU A 48 -17.13 15.01 -13.19
CA GLU A 48 -16.82 15.94 -12.11
C GLU A 48 -16.77 15.12 -10.81
N GLY A 49 -15.61 14.89 -10.24
CA GLY A 49 -15.55 14.32 -8.91
C GLY A 49 -14.46 13.27 -8.67
N GLY A 50 -14.84 12.01 -8.44
CA GLY A 50 -13.98 10.99 -7.87
C GLY A 50 -12.61 10.82 -8.52
N TRP A 51 -12.55 10.73 -9.83
CA TRP A 51 -11.32 10.56 -10.60
C TRP A 51 -10.36 11.74 -10.47
N GLU A 52 -10.85 12.95 -10.72
CA GLU A 52 -10.04 14.15 -10.66
C GLU A 52 -9.50 14.40 -9.25
N GLN A 53 -10.34 14.16 -8.24
CA GLN A 53 -9.93 14.28 -6.84
C GLN A 53 -8.79 13.31 -6.50
N LEU A 54 -8.84 12.08 -7.02
CA LEU A 54 -7.81 11.08 -6.79
C LEU A 54 -6.55 11.36 -7.63
N ARG A 55 -6.71 11.73 -8.90
CA ARG A 55 -5.57 12.10 -9.75
C ARG A 55 -4.77 13.24 -9.12
N TRP A 56 -5.43 14.32 -8.73
CA TRP A 56 -4.79 15.45 -8.05
C TRP A 56 -4.30 15.08 -6.65
N GLY A 57 -4.95 14.14 -6.00
CA GLY A 57 -4.47 13.57 -4.74
C GLY A 57 -3.09 12.91 -4.90
N TYR A 58 -2.91 12.12 -5.95
CA TYR A 58 -1.61 11.54 -6.27
C TYR A 58 -0.56 12.59 -6.65
N GLU A 59 -0.94 13.63 -7.40
CA GLU A 59 -0.03 14.75 -7.70
C GLU A 59 0.44 15.44 -6.42
N ARG A 60 -0.48 15.73 -5.48
CA ARG A 60 -0.14 16.31 -4.18
C ARG A 60 0.74 15.39 -3.34
N LEU A 61 0.49 14.08 -3.37
CA LEU A 61 1.31 13.08 -2.69
C LEU A 61 2.73 13.03 -3.28
N ARG A 62 2.87 13.03 -4.60
CA ARG A 62 4.19 13.11 -5.24
C ARG A 62 4.92 14.42 -4.92
N ASP A 63 4.19 15.53 -4.92
CA ASP A 63 4.76 16.84 -4.60
C ASP A 63 5.24 16.95 -3.14
N SER A 64 4.51 16.34 -2.19
CA SER A 64 4.94 16.30 -0.78
C SER A 64 6.22 15.49 -0.57
N LEU A 65 6.48 14.50 -1.42
CA LEU A 65 7.63 13.61 -1.32
C LEU A 65 8.77 13.92 -2.30
N LYS A 66 8.66 14.96 -3.12
CA LYS A 66 9.63 15.27 -4.19
C LYS A 66 11.06 15.49 -3.71
N ASP A 67 11.22 16.01 -2.49
CA ASP A 67 12.52 16.30 -1.87
C ASP A 67 12.93 15.21 -0.86
N VAL A 68 12.13 14.13 -0.75
CA VAL A 68 12.40 13.02 0.15
C VAL A 68 13.16 11.93 -0.60
N GLU A 69 14.39 11.67 -0.18
CA GLU A 69 15.19 10.59 -0.72
C GLU A 69 14.75 9.23 -0.15
N TYR A 70 14.51 8.26 -1.02
CA TYR A 70 14.25 6.87 -0.65
C TYR A 70 14.86 5.89 -1.66
N ASP A 71 15.14 4.67 -1.17
CA ASP A 71 15.86 3.64 -1.92
C ASP A 71 14.92 2.61 -2.56
N ALA A 72 13.77 2.35 -1.93
CA ALA A 72 12.81 1.35 -2.37
C ALA A 72 11.38 1.68 -1.93
N ILE A 73 10.42 1.02 -2.58
CA ILE A 73 8.99 1.09 -2.24
C ILE A 73 8.53 -0.31 -1.81
N VAL A 74 7.92 -0.42 -0.63
CA VAL A 74 7.23 -1.65 -0.19
C VAL A 74 5.75 -1.47 -0.39
N LEU A 75 5.15 -2.27 -1.27
CA LEU A 75 3.76 -2.16 -1.70
C LEU A 75 3.00 -3.45 -1.39
N LEU A 76 1.88 -3.32 -0.69
CA LEU A 76 0.90 -4.39 -0.52
C LEU A 76 -0.30 -4.15 -1.42
N SER A 77 -0.65 -5.16 -2.25
CA SER A 77 -1.78 -5.08 -3.19
C SER A 77 -2.94 -5.97 -2.76
N PRO A 78 -4.16 -5.43 -2.69
CA PRO A 78 -5.37 -6.20 -2.40
C PRO A 78 -5.82 -7.07 -3.58
N HIS A 79 -5.33 -6.80 -4.80
CA HIS A 79 -5.70 -7.53 -6.00
C HIS A 79 -4.79 -8.72 -6.32
N TRP A 80 -3.63 -8.79 -5.68
CA TRP A 80 -2.89 -10.05 -5.60
C TRP A 80 -3.40 -10.83 -4.38
N GLN A 81 -4.53 -11.50 -4.58
CA GLN A 81 -5.19 -12.26 -3.51
C GLN A 81 -4.62 -13.67 -3.43
N THR A 82 -4.26 -14.10 -2.23
CA THR A 82 -3.78 -15.44 -1.92
C THR A 82 -4.64 -16.08 -0.84
N TYR A 83 -4.92 -17.37 -0.99
CA TYR A 83 -5.77 -18.13 -0.05
C TYR A 83 -4.98 -18.71 1.13
N VAL A 84 -3.71 -19.03 0.90
CA VAL A 84 -2.86 -19.62 1.93
C VAL A 84 -1.62 -18.76 2.08
N GLY A 85 -1.65 -17.95 3.12
CA GLY A 85 -0.55 -17.08 3.48
C GLY A 85 -0.33 -15.90 2.54
N THR A 86 0.77 -15.22 2.78
CA THR A 86 1.20 -14.03 2.06
C THR A 86 2.32 -14.40 1.09
N HIS A 87 2.24 -13.92 -0.14
CA HIS A 87 3.25 -14.14 -1.17
C HIS A 87 4.02 -12.85 -1.48
N PHE A 88 5.25 -13.02 -1.93
CA PHE A 88 6.18 -11.93 -2.25
C PHE A 88 6.76 -12.16 -3.65
N LEU A 89 6.91 -11.12 -4.47
CA LEU A 89 7.63 -11.24 -5.74
C LEU A 89 9.12 -11.51 -5.47
N GLY A 90 9.62 -12.69 -5.89
CA GLY A 90 10.94 -13.20 -5.53
C GLY A 90 12.00 -13.16 -6.63
N LEU A 91 11.65 -12.79 -7.87
CA LEU A 91 12.62 -12.62 -8.94
C LEU A 91 13.04 -11.14 -9.07
N PRO A 92 14.25 -10.86 -9.54
CA PRO A 92 14.75 -9.49 -9.63
C PRO A 92 14.00 -8.62 -10.64
N ASN A 93 13.30 -9.25 -11.57
CA ASN A 93 12.50 -8.54 -12.59
C ASN A 93 11.23 -9.32 -12.94
N PHE A 94 10.14 -8.57 -13.15
CA PHE A 94 8.89 -9.07 -13.70
C PHE A 94 8.45 -8.16 -14.85
N GLN A 95 8.32 -8.74 -16.04
CA GLN A 95 7.90 -8.03 -17.24
C GLN A 95 6.72 -8.74 -17.90
N SER A 96 5.61 -8.05 -18.10
CA SER A 96 4.43 -8.62 -18.78
C SER A 96 3.39 -7.54 -19.11
N LEU A 97 2.17 -7.98 -19.39
CA LEU A 97 0.97 -7.17 -19.54
C LEU A 97 0.05 -7.40 -18.35
N SER A 98 -0.22 -6.36 -17.58
CA SER A 98 -1.28 -6.36 -16.57
C SER A 98 -2.62 -6.00 -17.21
N VAL A 99 -3.66 -6.71 -16.79
CA VAL A 99 -5.03 -6.53 -17.27
C VAL A 99 -5.96 -6.60 -16.07
N ASP A 100 -6.90 -5.67 -15.96
CA ASP A 100 -7.97 -5.80 -14.97
C ASP A 100 -8.89 -6.96 -15.38
N PRO A 101 -9.08 -7.97 -14.54
CA PRO A 101 -9.93 -9.11 -14.86
C PRO A 101 -11.42 -8.77 -14.90
N VAL A 102 -11.83 -7.70 -14.22
CA VAL A 102 -13.23 -7.24 -14.18
C VAL A 102 -13.54 -6.35 -15.40
N PHE A 103 -12.61 -5.45 -15.71
CA PHE A 103 -12.74 -4.50 -16.82
C PHE A 103 -11.57 -4.63 -17.81
N PRO A 104 -11.42 -5.77 -18.50
CA PRO A 104 -10.25 -6.06 -19.33
C PRO A 104 -10.10 -5.13 -20.54
N ASN A 105 -11.17 -4.46 -20.95
CA ASN A 105 -11.14 -3.47 -22.01
C ASN A 105 -10.64 -2.09 -21.56
N LEU A 106 -10.73 -1.82 -20.25
CA LEU A 106 -10.40 -0.52 -19.69
C LEU A 106 -8.98 -0.44 -19.17
N PHE A 107 -8.37 -1.56 -18.77
CA PHE A 107 -7.01 -1.55 -18.25
C PHE A 107 -6.14 -2.60 -18.92
N ARG A 108 -5.11 -2.10 -19.63
CA ARG A 108 -4.04 -2.89 -20.24
C ARG A 108 -2.74 -2.11 -20.11
N TYR A 109 -1.83 -2.59 -19.29
CA TYR A 109 -0.58 -1.89 -18.99
C TYR A 109 0.62 -2.83 -19.14
N HIS A 110 1.53 -2.49 -20.06
CA HIS A 110 2.83 -3.17 -20.14
C HIS A 110 3.74 -2.66 -19.05
N TYR A 111 4.28 -3.57 -18.25
CA TYR A 111 5.16 -3.23 -17.16
C TYR A 111 6.49 -3.96 -17.24
N ASP A 112 7.50 -3.34 -16.63
CA ASP A 112 8.85 -3.86 -16.42
C ASP A 112 9.29 -3.43 -15.02
N LEU A 113 9.16 -4.33 -14.04
CA LEU A 113 9.35 -4.04 -12.63
C LEU A 113 10.68 -4.56 -12.13
N ASN A 114 11.47 -3.68 -11.51
CA ASN A 114 12.64 -4.07 -10.74
C ASN A 114 12.23 -4.37 -9.29
N ILE A 115 12.63 -5.53 -8.78
CA ILE A 115 12.31 -5.99 -7.42
C ILE A 115 13.55 -5.92 -6.54
N ASP A 116 13.40 -5.35 -5.36
CA ASP A 116 14.40 -5.41 -4.30
C ASP A 116 14.35 -6.78 -3.62
N VAL A 117 14.98 -7.77 -4.23
CA VAL A 117 14.94 -9.17 -3.77
C VAL A 117 15.54 -9.32 -2.37
N ASP A 118 16.56 -8.55 -2.04
CA ASP A 118 17.22 -8.63 -0.73
C ASP A 118 16.28 -8.17 0.38
N LEU A 119 15.60 -7.03 0.19
CA LEU A 119 14.60 -6.54 1.15
C LEU A 119 13.37 -7.46 1.17
N THR A 120 12.92 -7.92 0.00
CA THR A 120 11.83 -8.91 -0.10
C THR A 120 12.12 -10.15 0.74
N LYS A 121 13.31 -10.72 0.56
CA LYS A 121 13.74 -11.93 1.30
C LYS A 121 13.81 -11.68 2.81
N ARG A 122 14.31 -10.53 3.25
CA ARG A 122 14.33 -10.18 4.68
C ARG A 122 12.95 -10.14 5.29
N ILE A 123 11.98 -9.51 4.61
CA ILE A 123 10.59 -9.44 5.09
C ILE A 123 9.98 -10.85 5.12
N HIS A 124 10.16 -11.62 4.03
CA HIS A 124 9.68 -13.00 3.94
C HIS A 124 10.22 -13.87 5.09
N ASP A 125 11.53 -13.87 5.31
CA ASP A 125 12.18 -14.73 6.30
C ASP A 125 11.71 -14.35 7.72
N LYS A 126 11.63 -13.06 8.06
CA LYS A 126 11.07 -12.60 9.34
C LYS A 126 9.60 -12.98 9.52
N ALA A 127 8.81 -12.90 8.47
CA ALA A 127 7.41 -13.32 8.52
C ALA A 127 7.29 -14.85 8.74
N ALA A 128 8.16 -15.64 8.11
CA ALA A 128 8.25 -17.09 8.36
C ALA A 128 8.66 -17.39 9.80
N GLU A 129 9.67 -16.69 10.34
CA GLU A 129 10.14 -16.82 11.72
C GLU A 129 9.04 -16.46 12.74
N ALA A 130 8.18 -15.49 12.42
CA ALA A 130 7.00 -15.14 13.21
C ALA A 130 5.85 -16.15 13.10
N GLY A 131 6.01 -17.21 12.31
CA GLY A 131 5.01 -18.27 12.14
C GLY A 131 3.92 -17.97 11.12
N LEU A 132 4.07 -16.91 10.31
CA LEU A 132 3.16 -16.61 9.23
C LEU A 132 3.40 -17.57 8.04
N ALA A 133 2.31 -17.99 7.39
CA ALA A 133 2.42 -18.73 6.15
C ALA A 133 2.85 -17.76 5.02
N VAL A 134 4.02 -17.99 4.45
CA VAL A 134 4.60 -17.12 3.43
C VAL A 134 5.19 -17.89 2.27
N LYS A 135 5.29 -17.26 1.10
CA LYS A 135 5.87 -17.88 -0.09
C LYS A 135 6.52 -16.83 -1.00
N MET A 136 7.69 -17.17 -1.54
CA MET A 136 8.29 -16.42 -2.64
C MET A 136 7.64 -16.84 -3.96
N MET A 137 7.21 -15.86 -4.75
CA MET A 137 6.71 -16.04 -6.12
C MET A 137 7.89 -15.91 -7.08
N GLU A 138 8.38 -17.03 -7.54
CA GLU A 138 9.55 -17.13 -8.42
C GLU A 138 9.19 -17.66 -9.81
N ASN A 139 7.90 -17.63 -10.17
CA ASN A 139 7.45 -17.97 -11.51
C ASN A 139 7.64 -16.77 -12.45
N PRO A 140 8.51 -16.84 -13.48
CA PRO A 140 8.74 -15.72 -14.40
C PRO A 140 7.52 -15.37 -15.27
N ASP A 141 6.58 -16.30 -15.41
CA ASP A 141 5.34 -16.08 -16.17
C ASP A 141 4.21 -15.51 -15.30
N PHE A 142 4.47 -15.25 -14.03
CA PHE A 142 3.48 -14.65 -13.14
C PHE A 142 3.12 -13.24 -13.62
N ARG A 143 1.82 -12.98 -13.74
CA ARG A 143 1.31 -11.67 -14.12
C ARG A 143 0.97 -10.85 -12.88
N VAL A 144 1.68 -9.76 -12.72
CA VAL A 144 1.45 -8.82 -11.61
C VAL A 144 0.09 -8.16 -11.80
N ASP A 145 -0.65 -8.09 -10.71
CA ASP A 145 -2.02 -7.57 -10.67
C ASP A 145 -2.09 -6.07 -10.96
N TYR A 146 -3.27 -5.62 -11.38
CA TYR A 146 -3.46 -4.23 -11.77
C TYR A 146 -3.43 -3.25 -10.58
N GLY A 147 -3.75 -3.69 -9.37
CA GLY A 147 -3.67 -2.85 -8.17
C GLY A 147 -2.22 -2.46 -7.87
N THR A 148 -1.30 -3.41 -7.97
CA THR A 148 0.14 -3.14 -7.91
C THR A 148 0.57 -2.14 -8.98
N ILE A 149 0.16 -2.37 -10.23
CA ILE A 149 0.59 -1.54 -11.36
C ILE A 149 0.01 -0.14 -11.27
N THR A 150 -1.29 -0.01 -10.99
CA THR A 150 -1.93 1.31 -10.90
C THR A 150 -1.31 2.15 -9.79
N THR A 151 -1.25 1.64 -8.56
CA THR A 151 -0.66 2.37 -7.44
C THR A 151 0.82 2.68 -7.68
N GLY A 152 1.59 1.69 -8.16
CA GLY A 152 3.00 1.87 -8.49
C GLY A 152 3.23 2.95 -9.53
N HIS A 153 2.46 2.96 -10.63
CA HIS A 153 2.54 3.98 -11.67
C HIS A 153 2.12 5.36 -11.16
N MET A 154 1.00 5.46 -10.47
CA MET A 154 0.49 6.74 -9.97
C MET A 154 1.42 7.36 -8.93
N PHE A 155 2.12 6.55 -8.14
CA PHE A 155 3.08 6.99 -7.14
C PHE A 155 4.46 7.28 -7.74
N ASN A 156 4.98 6.37 -8.58
CA ASN A 156 6.31 6.43 -9.21
C ASN A 156 6.21 6.17 -10.72
N PRO A 157 5.72 7.14 -11.52
CA PRO A 157 5.47 6.94 -12.95
C PRO A 157 6.73 6.65 -13.77
N SER A 158 7.91 7.02 -13.27
CA SER A 158 9.20 6.71 -13.90
C SER A 158 9.68 5.29 -13.68
N TRP A 159 9.12 4.57 -12.70
CA TRP A 159 9.56 3.23 -12.28
C TRP A 159 11.04 3.12 -11.92
N ASP A 160 11.65 4.23 -11.48
CA ASP A 160 13.09 4.30 -11.18
C ASP A 160 13.46 3.71 -9.81
N LYS A 161 12.48 3.40 -8.96
CA LYS A 161 12.71 2.78 -7.66
C LYS A 161 12.34 1.30 -7.68
N PRO A 162 13.19 0.43 -7.11
CA PRO A 162 12.84 -0.99 -6.96
C PRO A 162 11.68 -1.18 -5.99
N LEU A 163 10.91 -2.23 -6.23
CA LEU A 163 9.73 -2.58 -5.44
C LEU A 163 9.97 -3.81 -4.58
N VAL A 164 9.32 -3.85 -3.43
CA VAL A 164 8.90 -5.08 -2.75
C VAL A 164 7.40 -5.17 -2.91
N VAL A 165 6.89 -6.24 -3.50
CA VAL A 165 5.45 -6.43 -3.71
C VAL A 165 4.95 -7.58 -2.88
N ILE A 166 3.91 -7.31 -2.09
CA ILE A 166 3.31 -8.21 -1.10
C ILE A 166 1.85 -8.46 -1.48
N SER A 167 1.44 -9.72 -1.47
CA SER A 167 0.05 -10.12 -1.69
C SER A 167 -0.82 -9.87 -0.46
N SER A 168 -2.12 -9.73 -0.69
CA SER A 168 -3.12 -9.75 0.38
C SER A 168 -3.56 -11.19 0.65
N ASN A 169 -3.42 -11.63 1.90
CA ASN A 169 -3.99 -12.90 2.33
C ASN A 169 -5.51 -12.74 2.53
N ARG A 170 -6.29 -13.50 1.77
CA ARG A 170 -7.75 -13.48 1.81
C ARG A 170 -8.29 -14.89 2.02
N SER A 171 -8.28 -15.32 3.26
CA SER A 171 -8.61 -16.70 3.64
C SER A 171 -9.90 -16.77 4.49
N ARG A 172 -10.95 -16.03 4.12
CA ARG A 172 -12.24 -16.02 4.85
C ARG A 172 -12.87 -17.40 5.01
N ASP A 173 -12.56 -18.32 4.10
CA ASP A 173 -13.06 -19.69 4.20
C ASP A 173 -12.42 -20.47 5.36
N TYR A 174 -11.31 -19.98 5.89
CA TYR A 174 -10.52 -20.66 6.94
C TYR A 174 -10.42 -19.86 8.24
N TYR A 175 -10.51 -18.53 8.16
CA TYR A 175 -10.26 -17.63 9.28
C TYR A 175 -11.32 -16.54 9.40
N SER A 176 -11.59 -16.11 10.63
CA SER A 176 -12.41 -14.92 10.86
C SER A 176 -11.68 -13.64 10.43
N VAL A 177 -12.43 -12.53 10.31
CA VAL A 177 -11.85 -11.22 9.97
C VAL A 177 -10.81 -10.79 11.02
N GLU A 178 -11.07 -11.06 12.29
CA GLU A 178 -10.18 -10.71 13.40
C GLU A 178 -8.86 -11.46 13.30
N VAL A 179 -8.89 -12.77 13.03
CA VAL A 179 -7.68 -13.58 12.86
C VAL A 179 -6.87 -13.12 11.65
N MET A 180 -7.53 -12.83 10.52
CA MET A 180 -6.84 -12.29 9.35
C MET A 180 -6.24 -10.90 9.64
N GLN A 181 -6.93 -10.06 10.39
CA GLN A 181 -6.40 -8.77 10.82
C GLN A 181 -5.16 -8.93 11.71
N GLU A 182 -5.18 -9.85 12.68
CA GLU A 182 -4.02 -10.15 13.52
C GLU A 182 -2.81 -10.60 12.70
N MET A 183 -3.02 -11.46 11.68
CA MET A 183 -1.96 -11.89 10.76
C MET A 183 -1.38 -10.69 9.98
N MET A 184 -2.21 -9.77 9.52
CA MET A 184 -1.76 -8.59 8.79
C MET A 184 -1.05 -7.57 9.68
N ILE A 185 -1.48 -7.43 10.94
CA ILE A 185 -0.78 -6.64 11.94
C ILE A 185 0.61 -7.23 12.21
N GLU A 186 0.72 -8.54 12.38
CA GLU A 186 2.00 -9.21 12.60
C GLU A 186 2.92 -9.07 11.39
N LEU A 187 2.38 -9.24 10.17
CA LEU A 187 3.11 -8.98 8.94
C LEU A 187 3.65 -7.54 8.90
N GLY A 188 2.85 -6.56 9.36
CA GLY A 188 3.27 -5.17 9.44
C GLY A 188 4.46 -4.96 10.39
N LYS A 189 4.44 -5.57 11.58
CA LYS A 189 5.54 -5.49 12.54
C LYS A 189 6.84 -6.04 11.96
N VAL A 190 6.81 -7.24 11.40
CA VAL A 190 8.00 -7.86 10.82
C VAL A 190 8.48 -7.13 9.56
N THR A 191 7.58 -6.53 8.78
CA THR A 191 7.94 -5.64 7.67
C THR A 191 8.73 -4.43 8.17
N ARG A 192 8.26 -3.79 9.23
CA ARG A 192 8.98 -2.68 9.89
C ARG A 192 10.36 -3.10 10.34
N GLU A 193 10.46 -4.21 11.07
CA GLU A 193 11.74 -4.73 11.57
C GLU A 193 12.73 -4.98 10.44
N ALA A 194 12.30 -5.65 9.36
CA ALA A 194 13.12 -5.92 8.20
C ALA A 194 13.63 -4.63 7.53
N ILE A 195 12.78 -3.61 7.42
CA ILE A 195 13.17 -2.29 6.89
C ILE A 195 14.22 -1.65 7.80
N MET A 196 14.00 -1.63 9.13
CA MET A 196 14.95 -1.03 10.08
C MET A 196 16.31 -1.70 10.05
N GLU A 197 16.39 -3.00 9.82
CA GLU A 197 17.64 -3.76 9.72
C GLU A 197 18.29 -3.67 8.33
N SER A 198 17.56 -3.21 7.31
CA SER A 198 18.07 -3.17 5.92
C SER A 198 19.08 -2.05 5.66
N GLY A 199 19.08 -1.01 6.49
CA GLY A 199 19.82 0.23 6.24
C GLY A 199 19.23 1.13 5.17
N LYS A 200 18.08 0.76 4.58
CA LYS A 200 17.43 1.50 3.49
C LYS A 200 16.41 2.51 3.99
N LYS A 201 16.24 3.58 3.22
CA LYS A 201 15.11 4.51 3.33
C LYS A 201 13.97 3.99 2.46
N VAL A 202 12.80 3.78 3.02
CA VAL A 202 11.70 3.10 2.34
C VAL A 202 10.41 3.90 2.43
N VAL A 203 9.67 3.96 1.34
CA VAL A 203 8.26 4.34 1.33
C VAL A 203 7.40 3.08 1.39
N VAL A 204 6.37 3.10 2.25
CA VAL A 204 5.43 1.97 2.39
C VAL A 204 4.08 2.36 1.82
N LEU A 205 3.55 1.56 0.89
CA LEU A 205 2.27 1.79 0.23
C LEU A 205 1.30 0.65 0.50
N ALA A 206 0.13 0.96 1.06
CA ALA A 206 -1.03 0.08 0.99
C ALA A 206 -1.90 0.50 -0.19
N SER A 207 -1.96 -0.35 -1.21
CA SER A 207 -2.82 -0.15 -2.39
C SER A 207 -4.25 -0.53 -2.03
N ASN A 208 -4.93 0.33 -1.25
CA ASN A 208 -6.26 0.05 -0.72
C ASN A 208 -7.21 1.23 -0.84
N SER A 209 -8.49 0.90 -1.13
CA SER A 209 -9.64 1.76 -0.90
C SER A 209 -10.08 1.72 0.57
N LEU A 210 -11.13 2.47 0.92
CA LEU A 210 -11.84 2.40 2.20
C LEU A 210 -13.05 1.47 2.06
N SER A 211 -14.28 2.00 1.99
CA SER A 211 -15.46 1.18 1.70
C SER A 211 -15.40 0.65 0.26
N HIS A 212 -15.75 -0.64 0.07
CA HIS A 212 -15.47 -1.30 -1.21
C HIS A 212 -16.66 -2.15 -1.71
N ARG A 213 -17.82 -1.50 -1.87
CA ARG A 213 -18.97 -2.13 -2.49
C ARG A 213 -19.29 -1.45 -3.83
N HIS A 214 -19.06 -2.17 -4.91
CA HIS A 214 -19.42 -1.72 -6.24
C HIS A 214 -20.95 -1.63 -6.42
N PHE A 215 -21.39 -0.82 -7.35
CA PHE A 215 -22.78 -0.80 -7.77
C PHE A 215 -23.20 -2.18 -8.28
N THR A 216 -24.45 -2.54 -8.01
CA THR A 216 -25.05 -3.79 -8.49
C THR A 216 -25.57 -3.69 -9.91
N THR A 217 -25.72 -2.46 -10.42
CA THR A 217 -26.12 -2.17 -11.79
C THR A 217 -24.95 -1.48 -12.47
N GLU A 218 -24.40 -2.10 -13.50
CA GLU A 218 -23.39 -1.46 -14.32
C GLU A 218 -23.97 -0.22 -15.02
N SER A 219 -23.20 0.86 -15.00
CA SER A 219 -23.45 1.99 -15.87
C SER A 219 -23.25 1.55 -17.33
N ALA A 220 -24.02 2.13 -18.26
CA ALA A 220 -23.81 1.90 -19.69
C ALA A 220 -22.40 2.33 -20.09
N ILE A 221 -21.74 1.55 -20.93
CA ILE A 221 -20.44 1.91 -21.50
C ILE A 221 -20.64 2.94 -22.63
N PRO A 222 -19.90 4.08 -22.64
CA PRO A 222 -18.89 4.50 -21.66
C PRO A 222 -19.51 4.84 -20.31
N GLU A 223 -18.80 4.54 -19.22
CA GLU A 223 -19.25 4.84 -17.86
C GLU A 223 -19.60 6.32 -17.73
N ASP A 224 -20.80 6.58 -17.25
CA ASP A 224 -21.21 7.95 -16.90
C ASP A 224 -20.66 8.29 -15.51
N MET A 225 -19.43 8.76 -15.48
CA MET A 225 -18.71 9.10 -14.25
C MET A 225 -19.34 10.29 -13.52
N SER A 226 -20.27 11.01 -14.14
CA SER A 226 -21.02 12.11 -13.48
C SER A 226 -21.96 11.63 -12.38
N LYS A 227 -22.21 10.31 -12.31
CA LYS A 227 -23.07 9.68 -11.31
C LYS A 227 -22.33 8.96 -10.20
N GLU A 228 -21.05 9.21 -10.08
CA GLU A 228 -20.24 8.60 -9.04
C GLU A 228 -20.70 9.01 -7.63
N HIS A 229 -20.98 8.02 -6.82
CA HIS A 229 -21.33 8.19 -5.41
C HIS A 229 -21.03 6.90 -4.62
N ILE A 230 -20.93 7.00 -3.30
CA ILE A 230 -20.82 5.82 -2.44
C ILE A 230 -22.12 5.00 -2.52
N THR A 231 -21.99 3.67 -2.51
CA THR A 231 -23.13 2.73 -2.63
C THR A 231 -24.21 2.98 -1.56
N SER A 232 -23.84 3.38 -0.35
CA SER A 232 -24.79 3.74 0.68
C SER A 232 -24.29 4.88 1.57
N HIS A 233 -25.21 5.64 2.16
CA HIS A 233 -24.86 6.69 3.09
C HIS A 233 -24.14 6.17 4.34
N ALA A 234 -24.50 4.98 4.84
CA ALA A 234 -23.81 4.36 5.96
C ALA A 234 -22.32 4.08 5.66
N MET A 235 -22.00 3.59 4.45
CA MET A 235 -20.63 3.38 4.03
C MET A 235 -19.85 4.70 3.92
N HIS A 236 -20.50 5.75 3.41
CA HIS A 236 -19.89 7.08 3.37
C HIS A 236 -19.57 7.62 4.78
N LEU A 237 -20.45 7.42 5.74
CA LEU A 237 -20.20 7.81 7.13
C LEU A 237 -19.01 7.06 7.74
N TRP A 238 -18.83 5.79 7.38
CA TRP A 238 -17.66 5.02 7.77
C TRP A 238 -16.38 5.57 7.15
N ASP A 239 -16.37 5.88 5.85
CA ASP A 239 -15.22 6.50 5.20
C ASP A 239 -14.84 7.81 5.87
N MET A 240 -15.82 8.67 6.16
CA MET A 240 -15.58 9.95 6.85
C MET A 240 -15.04 9.74 8.26
N ARG A 241 -15.51 8.73 8.98
CA ARG A 241 -14.98 8.35 10.29
C ARG A 241 -13.51 7.92 10.21
N MET A 242 -13.15 7.06 9.24
CA MET A 242 -11.76 6.65 9.04
C MET A 242 -10.87 7.84 8.69
N ILE A 243 -11.33 8.73 7.82
CA ILE A 243 -10.62 9.97 7.46
C ILE A 243 -10.38 10.86 8.68
N GLU A 244 -11.38 11.00 9.55
CA GLU A 244 -11.21 11.78 10.79
C GLU A 244 -10.17 11.14 11.72
N TYR A 245 -10.13 9.82 11.82
CA TYR A 245 -9.11 9.11 12.59
C TYR A 245 -7.71 9.29 12.00
N PHE A 246 -7.56 9.28 10.67
CA PHE A 246 -6.28 9.58 10.04
C PHE A 246 -5.80 10.99 10.40
N LYS A 247 -6.66 11.99 10.22
CA LYS A 247 -6.36 13.40 10.47
C LYS A 247 -6.10 13.74 11.94
N SER A 248 -6.60 12.93 12.85
CA SER A 248 -6.44 13.13 14.30
C SER A 248 -5.43 12.19 14.96
N GLY A 249 -4.69 11.38 14.18
CA GLY A 249 -3.64 10.49 14.70
C GLY A 249 -4.19 9.33 15.55
N GLN A 250 -5.36 8.81 15.22
CA GLN A 250 -6.04 7.77 16.01
C GLN A 250 -5.90 6.37 15.36
N ALA A 251 -4.70 6.00 14.92
CA ALA A 251 -4.47 4.73 14.23
C ALA A 251 -4.88 3.50 15.07
N GLN A 252 -4.65 3.52 16.37
CA GLN A 252 -5.10 2.42 17.22
C GLN A 252 -6.61 2.25 17.22
N ARG A 253 -7.35 3.35 17.10
CA ARG A 253 -8.82 3.30 17.04
C ARG A 253 -9.30 2.69 15.73
N ILE A 254 -8.60 2.99 14.62
CA ILE A 254 -8.86 2.37 13.33
C ILE A 254 -8.69 0.85 13.43
N LEU A 255 -7.59 0.39 14.01
CA LEU A 255 -7.35 -1.05 14.20
C LEU A 255 -8.42 -1.71 15.05
N ASN A 256 -8.88 -1.05 16.12
CA ASN A 256 -9.92 -1.58 17.00
C ASN A 256 -11.30 -1.66 16.33
N GLU A 257 -11.63 -0.71 15.47
CA GLU A 257 -12.92 -0.63 14.75
C GLU A 257 -12.89 -1.33 13.38
N MET A 258 -11.75 -1.89 12.96
CA MET A 258 -11.59 -2.52 11.64
C MET A 258 -12.56 -3.68 11.39
N PRO A 259 -12.83 -4.59 12.34
CA PRO A 259 -13.82 -5.65 12.13
C PRO A 259 -15.22 -5.08 11.86
N GLU A 260 -15.65 -4.06 12.60
CA GLU A 260 -16.95 -3.41 12.40
C GLU A 260 -16.99 -2.65 11.07
N PHE A 261 -15.92 -1.93 10.73
CA PHE A 261 -15.80 -1.27 9.42
C PHE A 261 -15.88 -2.27 8.27
N THR A 262 -15.23 -3.41 8.41
CA THR A 262 -15.25 -4.49 7.41
C THR A 262 -16.66 -5.06 7.25
N GLU A 263 -17.38 -5.26 8.34
CA GLU A 263 -18.73 -5.81 8.31
C GLU A 263 -19.74 -4.82 7.71
N GLN A 264 -19.69 -3.55 8.11
CA GLN A 264 -20.70 -2.55 7.77
C GLN A 264 -20.42 -1.81 6.47
N ALA A 265 -19.14 -1.62 6.12
CA ALA A 265 -18.74 -0.87 4.94
C ALA A 265 -17.99 -1.71 3.90
N ILE A 266 -17.83 -3.01 4.15
CA ILE A 266 -17.09 -3.92 3.25
C ILE A 266 -15.70 -3.33 2.98
N ALA A 267 -14.88 -3.14 4.03
CA ALA A 267 -13.53 -2.63 3.88
C ALA A 267 -12.76 -3.47 2.85
N GLU A 268 -12.02 -2.83 1.97
CA GLU A 268 -11.27 -3.56 0.95
C GLU A 268 -10.30 -4.54 1.57
N SER A 269 -10.29 -5.77 1.04
CA SER A 269 -9.48 -6.89 1.57
C SER A 269 -9.64 -7.09 3.08
N ASP A 270 -10.89 -6.93 3.56
CA ASP A 270 -11.23 -7.07 4.96
C ASP A 270 -10.38 -6.15 5.90
N GLY A 271 -9.96 -4.99 5.36
CA GLY A 271 -9.12 -4.03 6.08
C GLY A 271 -7.66 -4.46 6.24
N GLY A 272 -7.26 -5.58 5.62
CA GLY A 272 -5.93 -6.17 5.82
C GLY A 272 -4.79 -5.25 5.39
N GLY A 273 -4.88 -4.61 4.23
CA GLY A 273 -3.84 -3.69 3.77
C GLY A 273 -3.69 -2.47 4.66
N LEU A 274 -4.77 -1.89 5.15
CA LEU A 274 -4.72 -0.77 6.09
C LEU A 274 -4.18 -1.21 7.47
N SER A 275 -4.57 -2.37 7.97
CA SER A 275 -4.04 -2.94 9.21
C SER A 275 -2.54 -3.20 9.13
N TRP A 276 -2.07 -3.76 8.01
CA TRP A 276 -0.65 -3.93 7.73
C TRP A 276 0.10 -2.60 7.69
N LEU A 277 -0.41 -1.60 6.96
CA LEU A 277 0.21 -0.29 6.86
C LEU A 277 0.38 0.36 8.23
N LEU A 278 -0.70 0.46 9.00
CA LEU A 278 -0.68 1.11 10.32
C LEU A 278 0.28 0.39 11.28
N SER A 279 0.34 -0.93 11.23
CA SER A 279 1.28 -1.71 12.03
C SER A 279 2.72 -1.52 11.56
N THR A 280 2.98 -1.46 10.25
CA THR A 280 4.31 -1.16 9.71
C THR A 280 4.80 0.22 10.15
N LEU A 281 3.91 1.18 10.30
CA LEU A 281 4.19 2.53 10.81
C LEU A 281 4.28 2.62 12.34
N ASP A 282 4.19 1.49 13.06
CA ASP A 282 4.19 1.44 14.53
C ASP A 282 2.97 2.17 15.13
N THR A 283 1.81 1.97 14.52
CA THR A 283 0.52 2.52 14.95
C THR A 283 0.61 4.02 15.27
N PRO A 284 0.74 4.88 14.25
CA PRO A 284 1.08 6.29 14.41
C PRO A 284 0.05 7.04 15.27
N THR A 285 0.55 7.84 16.20
CA THR A 285 -0.25 8.69 17.10
C THR A 285 -0.24 10.17 16.70
N TYR A 286 0.24 10.46 15.50
CA TYR A 286 0.29 11.79 14.91
C TYR A 286 -0.60 11.85 13.66
N PRO A 287 -1.09 13.07 13.31
CA PRO A 287 -1.96 13.25 12.16
C PRO A 287 -1.33 12.82 10.85
N ALA A 288 -2.13 12.18 9.99
CA ALA A 288 -1.81 12.00 8.58
C ALA A 288 -2.34 13.17 7.74
N THR A 289 -1.74 13.35 6.57
CA THR A 289 -2.21 14.30 5.56
C THR A 289 -3.15 13.61 4.60
N LEU A 290 -4.36 14.13 4.45
CA LEU A 290 -5.31 13.70 3.41
C LEU A 290 -5.03 14.48 2.13
N HIS A 291 -4.55 13.82 1.10
CA HIS A 291 -4.30 14.42 -0.22
C HIS A 291 -5.52 14.41 -1.13
N GLY A 292 -6.43 13.47 -0.95
CA GLY A 292 -7.66 13.41 -1.73
C GLY A 292 -8.61 12.32 -1.23
N TYR A 293 -9.87 12.52 -1.52
CA TYR A 293 -10.93 11.53 -1.36
C TYR A 293 -11.86 11.62 -2.55
N GLY A 294 -12.24 10.49 -3.12
CA GLY A 294 -13.16 10.41 -4.23
C GLY A 294 -13.86 9.06 -4.27
N THR A 295 -14.96 9.02 -5.00
CA THR A 295 -15.79 7.82 -5.16
C THR A 295 -15.60 7.26 -6.57
N ILE A 296 -15.41 5.97 -6.68
CA ILE A 296 -15.27 5.25 -7.95
C ILE A 296 -16.18 4.03 -7.93
N ILE A 297 -17.17 4.00 -8.83
CA ILE A 297 -18.12 2.87 -8.99
C ILE A 297 -18.68 2.41 -7.64
N GLY A 298 -19.03 3.36 -6.77
CA GLY A 298 -19.60 3.09 -5.45
C GLY A 298 -18.61 2.83 -4.33
N THR A 299 -17.32 2.77 -4.61
CA THR A 299 -16.27 2.58 -3.58
C THR A 299 -15.73 3.92 -3.09
N GLY A 300 -15.33 4.00 -1.83
CA GLY A 300 -14.68 5.17 -1.25
C GLY A 300 -13.16 5.04 -1.28
N ASN A 301 -12.49 6.06 -1.82
CA ASN A 301 -11.06 6.04 -2.05
C ASN A 301 -10.40 7.26 -1.42
N ALA A 302 -9.40 7.03 -0.58
CA ALA A 302 -8.64 8.10 0.06
C ALA A 302 -7.14 7.96 -0.23
N ILE A 303 -6.49 9.09 -0.50
CA ILE A 303 -5.03 9.18 -0.59
C ILE A 303 -4.54 9.87 0.66
N VAL A 304 -3.81 9.12 1.49
CA VAL A 304 -3.41 9.56 2.83
C VAL A 304 -1.92 9.30 3.01
N GLU A 305 -1.22 10.25 3.61
CA GLU A 305 0.20 10.16 3.89
C GLU A 305 0.48 10.34 5.38
N TRP A 306 1.24 9.43 5.96
CA TRP A 306 1.94 9.59 7.23
C TRP A 306 3.40 9.91 6.93
N PRO A 307 3.85 11.16 7.11
CA PRO A 307 5.25 11.52 6.89
C PRO A 307 6.16 10.85 7.93
N GLU A 308 7.45 10.86 7.68
CA GLU A 308 8.43 10.39 8.67
C GLU A 308 8.18 11.07 10.02
N ARG A 309 8.09 10.25 11.08
CA ARG A 309 7.97 10.79 12.44
C ARG A 309 9.18 11.65 12.76
N GLN A 310 8.99 12.97 12.75
CA GLN A 310 10.00 13.85 13.32
C GLN A 310 10.08 13.54 14.80
N HIS A 311 11.21 13.01 15.24
CA HIS A 311 11.51 12.96 16.66
C HIS A 311 11.58 14.42 17.08
N SER A 312 10.54 14.91 17.76
CA SER A 312 10.63 16.16 18.48
C SER A 312 11.81 15.98 19.44
N GLY A 313 12.94 16.59 19.09
CA GLY A 313 14.08 16.61 19.97
C GLY A 313 13.58 17.06 21.32
N ALA A 314 13.85 16.27 22.35
CA ALA A 314 13.63 16.71 23.72
C ALA A 314 14.36 18.05 23.87
N VAL A 315 13.59 19.12 24.00
CA VAL A 315 14.13 20.37 24.52
C VAL A 315 14.44 20.07 25.98
N GLU A 316 15.72 19.85 26.26
CA GLU A 316 16.23 19.83 27.63
C GLU A 316 16.05 21.22 28.28
#